data_257f0061192781f4c0f8d30b434929f5
#
_entry.id   257f0061192781f4c0f8d30b434929f5
#
_cell.length_a   1.000
_cell.length_b   1.000
_cell.length_c   1.000
_cell.angle_alpha   90.00
_cell.angle_beta   90.00
_cell.angle_gamma   90.00
#
_symmetry.space_group_name_H-M   'P 1'
#
loop_
_entity.id
_entity.type
_entity.pdbx_description
1 polymer ?
#
loop_
_entity_poly.entity_id
_entity_poly.type
_entity_poly.pdbx_seq_one_letter_code
_entity_poly.pdbx_strand_id
1 'polypeptide(L)'
;YKRQLSYGVSFLGTYNKNEVVEMGAESQVITGGTIHGGTYTSRTLAGYPIGGFWLIPTDGYFNSTEEVQAHQKDGVLIQPSAEPGDIRFKDTNNDGTINDEDRVYCGSPFPKFTYSINGNITYKNVDFSIGFQGVTGNKIYNATKLELTDVTRGTNYLASTLDSVSYTHLRA
;
A
#
# COMPACT_ATOMS: atom_id res chain seq x y z
N TYR A 1 -43.42 39.52 4.84
CA TYR A 1 -42.93 38.73 3.68
C TYR A 1 -42.04 37.65 4.19
N LYS A 2 -42.47 36.38 4.21
CA LYS A 2 -41.58 35.21 4.48
C LYS A 2 -40.57 35.12 3.36
N ARG A 3 -39.29 35.15 3.71
CA ARG A 3 -38.21 34.82 2.77
C ARG A 3 -38.47 33.40 2.27
N GLN A 4 -38.65 33.24 0.96
CA GLN A 4 -38.96 31.96 0.33
C GLN A 4 -37.68 31.13 0.01
N LEU A 5 -36.50 31.65 0.33
CA LEU A 5 -35.21 31.01 0.15
C LEU A 5 -34.48 30.92 1.48
N SER A 6 -34.09 29.71 1.84
CA SER A 6 -33.22 29.41 2.96
C SER A 6 -32.07 28.54 2.47
N TYR A 7 -30.86 28.77 2.93
CA TYR A 7 -29.71 27.93 2.63
C TYR A 7 -28.81 27.76 3.85
N GLY A 8 -28.12 26.66 3.92
CA GLY A 8 -27.15 26.37 4.93
C GLY A 8 -25.99 25.58 4.36
N VAL A 9 -24.80 25.85 4.88
CA VAL A 9 -23.59 25.06 4.57
C VAL A 9 -22.92 24.73 5.89
N SER A 10 -22.54 23.46 6.04
CA SER A 10 -21.74 23.02 7.19
C SER A 10 -20.48 22.30 6.72
N PHE A 11 -19.41 22.55 7.41
CA PHE A 11 -18.12 21.88 7.22
C PHE A 11 -17.68 21.23 8.52
N LEU A 12 -17.26 19.97 8.45
CA LEU A 12 -16.64 19.25 9.53
C LEU A 12 -15.29 18.71 9.06
N GLY A 13 -14.24 19.00 9.82
CA GLY A 13 -12.89 18.48 9.57
C GLY A 13 -12.34 17.85 10.84
N THR A 14 -11.76 16.66 10.71
CA THR A 14 -11.11 15.96 11.81
C THR A 14 -9.70 15.57 11.39
N TYR A 15 -8.72 15.99 12.18
CA TYR A 15 -7.33 15.60 12.00
C TYR A 15 -6.95 14.56 13.06
N ASN A 16 -6.36 13.45 12.62
CA ASN A 16 -5.90 12.36 13.48
C ASN A 16 -4.41 12.06 13.21
N LYS A 17 -3.63 12.05 14.28
CA LYS A 17 -2.26 11.54 14.29
C LYS A 17 -2.18 10.47 15.36
N ASN A 18 -1.84 9.25 14.98
CA ASN A 18 -1.52 8.20 15.94
C ASN A 18 -0.05 7.78 15.80
N GLU A 19 0.54 7.41 16.91
CA GLU A 19 1.92 6.96 17.00
C GLU A 19 2.04 6.02 18.20
N VAL A 20 2.66 4.88 18.01
CA VAL A 20 2.94 3.94 19.09
C VAL A 20 4.17 4.46 19.84
N VAL A 21 3.98 4.87 21.07
CA VAL A 21 5.05 5.44 21.89
C VAL A 21 5.95 4.33 22.45
N GLU A 22 5.33 3.24 22.94
CA GLU A 22 6.02 2.14 23.58
C GLU A 22 5.27 0.84 23.35
N MET A 23 6.00 -0.25 23.26
CA MET A 23 5.47 -1.60 23.18
C MET A 23 5.92 -2.37 24.41
N GLY A 24 5.07 -3.30 24.89
CA GLY A 24 5.40 -4.10 26.07
C GLY A 24 6.71 -4.88 25.89
N ALA A 25 7.35 -5.21 26.99
CA ALA A 25 8.71 -5.77 27.03
C ALA A 25 8.93 -7.07 26.21
N GLU A 26 7.84 -7.80 25.89
CA GLU A 26 7.93 -9.08 25.17
C GLU A 26 7.79 -8.96 23.64
N SER A 27 7.36 -7.81 23.13
CA SER A 27 7.08 -7.66 21.70
C SER A 27 7.64 -6.36 21.15
N GLN A 28 8.76 -6.42 20.43
CA GLN A 28 9.29 -5.27 19.72
C GLN A 28 8.55 -5.00 18.40
N VAL A 29 7.87 -6.01 17.84
CA VAL A 29 7.14 -5.94 16.55
C VAL A 29 5.86 -6.74 16.65
N ILE A 30 4.73 -6.14 16.28
CA ILE A 30 3.48 -6.85 16.06
C ILE A 30 3.22 -6.88 14.57
N THR A 31 3.23 -8.08 13.98
CA THR A 31 2.89 -8.25 12.55
C THR A 31 1.38 -8.33 12.37
N GLY A 32 0.89 -7.78 11.27
CA GLY A 32 -0.50 -7.90 10.87
C GLY A 32 -0.86 -9.26 10.31
N GLY A 33 -2.09 -9.39 9.84
CA GLY A 33 -2.56 -10.61 9.17
C GLY A 33 -1.74 -10.92 7.91
N THR A 34 -1.57 -12.21 7.65
CA THR A 34 -0.89 -12.68 6.44
C THR A 34 -1.79 -12.56 5.22
N ILE A 35 -1.20 -12.18 4.10
CA ILE A 35 -1.78 -12.29 2.77
C ILE A 35 -1.30 -13.59 2.11
N HIS A 36 -1.68 -13.79 0.86
CA HIS A 36 -1.26 -14.96 0.09
C HIS A 36 0.26 -15.24 0.22
N GLY A 37 0.60 -16.52 0.35
CA GLY A 37 1.99 -16.96 0.52
C GLY A 37 2.55 -16.79 1.94
N GLY A 38 1.69 -16.48 2.94
CA GLY A 38 2.14 -16.30 4.32
C GLY A 38 2.87 -14.97 4.59
N THR A 39 2.92 -14.08 3.59
CA THR A 39 3.59 -12.79 3.72
C THR A 39 2.67 -11.80 4.44
N TYR A 40 3.22 -10.99 5.32
CA TYR A 40 2.53 -9.86 5.93
C TYR A 40 3.00 -8.54 5.34
N THR A 41 2.08 -7.57 5.25
CA THR A 41 2.35 -6.24 4.71
C THR A 41 2.30 -5.14 5.75
N SER A 42 1.74 -5.43 6.92
CA SER A 42 1.62 -4.45 7.99
C SER A 42 2.38 -4.86 9.24
N ARG A 43 2.98 -3.88 9.90
CA ARG A 43 3.67 -4.00 11.19
C ARG A 43 3.28 -2.84 12.10
N THR A 44 3.30 -3.11 13.40
CA THR A 44 3.23 -2.10 14.43
C THR A 44 4.58 -2.06 15.15
N LEU A 45 5.19 -0.88 15.18
CA LEU A 45 6.49 -0.61 15.79
C LEU A 45 6.41 0.69 16.58
N ALA A 46 7.19 0.81 17.64
CA ALA A 46 7.37 2.08 18.36
C ALA A 46 7.92 3.16 17.41
N GLY A 47 7.45 4.39 17.55
CA GLY A 47 7.79 5.52 16.68
C GLY A 47 6.96 5.61 15.38
N TYR A 48 6.08 4.64 15.11
CA TYR A 48 5.27 4.60 13.89
C TYR A 48 3.77 4.47 14.21
N PRO A 49 2.90 4.81 13.25
CA PRO A 49 1.47 4.55 13.39
C PRO A 49 1.16 3.06 13.53
N ILE A 50 0.13 2.72 14.31
CA ILE A 50 -0.34 1.34 14.43
C ILE A 50 -0.71 0.75 13.07
N GLY A 51 -0.34 -0.50 12.80
CA GLY A 51 -0.68 -1.21 11.56
C GLY A 51 -0.12 -0.57 10.29
N GLY A 52 1.00 0.15 10.39
CA GLY A 52 1.66 0.74 9.22
C GLY A 52 2.07 -0.30 8.18
N PHE A 53 2.06 0.07 6.90
CA PHE A 53 2.53 -0.79 5.81
C PHE A 53 4.05 -0.75 5.72
N TRP A 54 4.64 -1.95 5.64
CA TRP A 54 6.08 -2.18 5.56
C TRP A 54 6.38 -3.13 4.40
N LEU A 55 7.04 -2.63 3.39
CA LEU A 55 7.31 -3.37 2.16
C LEU A 55 8.78 -3.22 1.78
N ILE A 56 9.32 -4.23 1.10
CA ILE A 56 10.66 -4.16 0.52
C ILE A 56 10.57 -3.30 -0.74
N PRO A 57 11.36 -2.22 -0.87
CA PRO A 57 11.38 -1.40 -2.07
C PRO A 57 11.89 -2.17 -3.27
N THR A 58 11.40 -1.77 -4.45
CA THR A 58 11.87 -2.32 -5.72
C THR A 58 12.64 -1.27 -6.50
N ASP A 59 13.60 -1.71 -7.30
CA ASP A 59 14.42 -0.88 -8.18
C ASP A 59 14.30 -1.35 -9.64
N GLY A 60 13.06 -1.52 -10.11
CA GLY A 60 12.75 -2.00 -11.45
C GLY A 60 12.81 -3.51 -11.61
N TYR A 61 13.19 -3.95 -12.79
CA TYR A 61 13.29 -5.35 -13.19
C TYR A 61 14.71 -5.64 -13.69
N PHE A 62 15.11 -6.90 -13.63
CA PHE A 62 16.32 -7.34 -14.32
C PHE A 62 16.05 -7.47 -15.81
N ASN A 63 16.79 -6.77 -16.68
CA ASN A 63 16.61 -6.83 -18.11
C ASN A 63 17.50 -7.89 -18.77
N SER A 64 18.55 -8.33 -18.09
CA SER A 64 19.50 -9.32 -18.62
C SER A 64 20.17 -10.12 -17.50
N THR A 65 20.78 -11.23 -17.87
CA THR A 65 21.56 -12.07 -16.95
C THR A 65 22.76 -11.31 -16.36
N GLU A 66 23.34 -10.40 -17.13
CA GLU A 66 24.46 -9.56 -16.67
C GLU A 66 24.02 -8.63 -15.54
N GLU A 67 22.78 -8.08 -15.60
CA GLU A 67 22.23 -7.27 -14.52
C GLU A 67 22.00 -8.10 -13.24
N VAL A 68 21.52 -9.35 -13.39
CA VAL A 68 21.40 -10.26 -12.23
C VAL A 68 22.76 -10.52 -11.61
N GLN A 69 23.77 -10.81 -12.42
CA GLN A 69 25.13 -11.05 -11.93
C GLN A 69 25.79 -9.81 -11.34
N ALA A 70 25.45 -8.63 -11.84
CA ALA A 70 25.94 -7.37 -11.28
C ALA A 70 25.28 -7.02 -9.92
N HIS A 71 24.11 -7.61 -9.63
CA HIS A 71 23.38 -7.38 -8.38
C HIS A 71 23.98 -8.24 -7.25
N GLN A 72 25.17 -7.87 -6.82
CA GLN A 72 25.96 -8.60 -5.85
C GLN A 72 26.61 -7.66 -4.82
N LYS A 73 26.96 -8.23 -3.67
CA LYS A 73 27.77 -7.61 -2.64
C LYS A 73 28.92 -8.54 -2.26
N ASP A 74 30.13 -8.03 -2.23
CA ASP A 74 31.36 -8.77 -1.87
C ASP A 74 31.52 -10.10 -2.62
N GLY A 75 31.04 -10.14 -3.90
CA GLY A 75 31.09 -11.34 -4.74
C GLY A 75 29.97 -12.35 -4.53
N VAL A 76 28.99 -12.02 -3.67
CA VAL A 76 27.80 -12.85 -3.41
C VAL A 76 26.57 -12.18 -4.01
N LEU A 77 25.79 -12.95 -4.78
CA LEU A 77 24.54 -12.46 -5.37
C LEU A 77 23.50 -12.15 -4.30
N ILE A 78 22.94 -10.96 -4.34
CA ILE A 78 21.87 -10.51 -3.42
C ILE A 78 20.56 -11.26 -3.67
N GLN A 79 20.26 -11.57 -4.94
CA GLN A 79 19.10 -12.37 -5.36
C GLN A 79 19.56 -13.55 -6.24
N PRO A 80 20.09 -14.65 -5.65
CA PRO A 80 20.72 -15.72 -6.41
C PRO A 80 19.77 -16.52 -7.30
N SER A 81 18.47 -16.51 -7.02
CA SER A 81 17.45 -17.20 -7.81
C SER A 81 16.73 -16.30 -8.81
N ALA A 82 17.19 -15.06 -8.99
CA ALA A 82 16.54 -14.13 -9.91
C ALA A 82 16.91 -14.44 -11.36
N GLU A 83 15.97 -14.24 -12.25
CA GLU A 83 16.11 -14.36 -13.70
C GLU A 83 15.79 -13.04 -14.39
N PRO A 84 16.22 -12.82 -15.64
CA PRO A 84 15.79 -11.69 -16.45
C PRO A 84 14.27 -11.61 -16.51
N GLY A 85 13.71 -10.44 -16.18
CA GLY A 85 12.28 -10.21 -16.05
C GLY A 85 11.77 -10.18 -14.60
N ASP A 86 12.53 -10.69 -13.65
CA ASP A 86 12.17 -10.64 -12.25
C ASP A 86 12.33 -9.24 -11.65
N ILE A 87 11.59 -9.01 -10.57
CA ILE A 87 11.67 -7.76 -9.81
C ILE A 87 13.02 -7.68 -9.09
N ARG A 88 13.72 -6.57 -9.30
CA ARG A 88 14.92 -6.25 -8.53
C ARG A 88 14.52 -5.57 -7.24
N PHE A 89 14.73 -6.25 -6.12
CA PHE A 89 14.54 -5.69 -4.79
C PHE A 89 15.75 -4.90 -4.34
N LYS A 90 15.51 -3.89 -3.51
CA LYS A 90 16.55 -3.04 -2.97
C LYS A 90 16.99 -3.54 -1.59
N ASP A 91 18.26 -3.88 -1.44
CA ASP A 91 18.91 -4.10 -0.17
C ASP A 91 19.05 -2.74 0.54
N THR A 92 18.21 -2.48 1.53
CA THR A 92 18.09 -1.17 2.18
C THR A 92 19.06 -1.00 3.34
N ASN A 93 19.40 -2.09 4.03
CA ASN A 93 20.37 -2.10 5.12
C ASN A 93 21.79 -2.40 4.62
N ASN A 94 21.91 -2.77 3.33
CA ASN A 94 23.15 -3.11 2.68
C ASN A 94 23.90 -4.26 3.36
N ASP A 95 23.18 -5.32 3.74
CA ASP A 95 23.75 -6.54 4.32
C ASP A 95 24.09 -7.61 3.26
N GLY A 96 23.62 -7.45 2.01
CA GLY A 96 23.85 -8.36 0.88
C GLY A 96 22.79 -9.44 0.72
N THR A 97 21.69 -9.36 1.46
CA THR A 97 20.56 -10.30 1.37
C THR A 97 19.25 -9.56 1.39
N ILE A 98 18.24 -10.04 0.64
CA ILE A 98 16.90 -9.48 0.70
C ILE A 98 16.11 -10.24 1.75
N ASN A 99 15.75 -9.53 2.82
CA ASN A 99 15.07 -10.12 3.97
C ASN A 99 14.07 -9.12 4.61
N ASP A 100 13.52 -9.47 5.78
CA ASP A 100 12.55 -8.65 6.49
C ASP A 100 13.11 -7.33 7.05
N GLU A 101 14.43 -7.21 7.15
CA GLU A 101 15.12 -6.00 7.63
C GLU A 101 15.17 -4.92 6.54
N ASP A 102 14.98 -5.32 5.25
CA ASP A 102 14.88 -4.40 4.13
C ASP A 102 13.52 -3.71 3.99
N ARG A 103 12.56 -4.07 4.83
CA ARG A 103 11.24 -3.45 4.76
C ARG A 103 11.27 -2.02 5.25
N VAL A 104 10.75 -1.11 4.43
CA VAL A 104 10.60 0.30 4.76
C VAL A 104 9.15 0.66 5.04
N TYR A 105 8.94 1.68 5.86
CA TYR A 105 7.60 2.20 6.12
C TYR A 105 7.02 2.90 4.88
N CYS A 106 5.88 2.41 4.41
CA CYS A 106 5.20 2.91 3.21
C CYS A 106 3.96 3.76 3.49
N GLY A 107 3.54 3.86 4.74
CA GLY A 107 2.37 4.64 5.16
C GLY A 107 1.41 3.85 6.04
N SER A 108 0.32 4.51 6.45
CA SER A 108 -0.68 3.95 7.37
C SER A 108 -2.01 3.74 6.67
N PRO A 109 -2.81 2.71 7.05
CA PRO A 109 -4.18 2.55 6.59
C PRO A 109 -5.14 3.61 7.18
N PHE A 110 -4.76 4.26 8.28
CA PHE A 110 -5.59 5.25 8.95
C PHE A 110 -5.48 6.61 8.28
N PRO A 111 -6.62 7.26 7.97
CA PRO A 111 -6.61 8.60 7.42
C PRO A 111 -6.06 9.61 8.43
N LYS A 112 -5.26 10.55 7.94
CA LYS A 112 -4.78 11.69 8.71
C LYS A 112 -5.82 12.80 8.80
N PHE A 113 -6.62 12.94 7.75
CA PHE A 113 -7.66 13.95 7.71
C PHE A 113 -8.95 13.39 7.12
N THR A 114 -10.05 13.60 7.81
CA THR A 114 -11.42 13.27 7.39
C THR A 114 -12.22 14.55 7.32
N TYR A 115 -13.00 14.73 6.27
CA TYR A 115 -13.83 15.92 6.10
C TYR A 115 -15.22 15.59 5.58
N SER A 116 -16.18 16.42 5.92
CA SER A 116 -17.50 16.45 5.31
C SER A 116 -17.95 17.88 5.05
N ILE A 117 -18.63 18.07 3.95
CA ILE A 117 -19.26 19.33 3.55
C ILE A 117 -20.71 19.01 3.22
N ASN A 118 -21.63 19.66 3.92
CA ASN A 118 -23.06 19.49 3.66
C ASN A 118 -23.67 20.84 3.30
N GLY A 119 -24.46 20.85 2.23
CA GLY A 119 -25.22 21.99 1.76
C GLY A 119 -26.70 21.67 1.74
N ASN A 120 -27.53 22.62 2.13
CA ASN A 120 -28.99 22.53 2.02
C ASN A 120 -29.56 23.85 1.50
N ILE A 121 -30.55 23.75 0.62
CA ILE A 121 -31.27 24.88 0.04
C ILE A 121 -32.75 24.53 0.06
N THR A 122 -33.55 25.42 0.67
CA THR A 122 -35.00 25.35 0.62
C THR A 122 -35.53 26.56 -0.16
N TYR A 123 -36.27 26.29 -1.21
CA TYR A 123 -36.96 27.33 -2.00
C TYR A 123 -38.41 26.97 -2.21
N LYS A 124 -39.31 27.76 -1.68
CA LYS A 124 -40.76 27.48 -1.67
C LYS A 124 -41.07 26.12 -1.06
N ASN A 125 -41.50 25.16 -1.90
CA ASN A 125 -41.88 23.81 -1.50
C ASN A 125 -40.83 22.76 -1.92
N VAL A 126 -39.64 23.21 -2.31
CA VAL A 126 -38.55 22.33 -2.76
C VAL A 126 -37.39 22.43 -1.79
N ASP A 127 -36.96 21.28 -1.28
CA ASP A 127 -35.78 21.12 -0.44
C ASP A 127 -34.74 20.34 -1.22
N PHE A 128 -33.53 20.87 -1.29
CA PHE A 128 -32.38 20.21 -1.88
C PHE A 128 -31.24 20.10 -0.84
N SER A 129 -30.70 18.90 -0.68
CA SER A 129 -29.56 18.65 0.19
C SER A 129 -28.49 17.89 -0.56
N ILE A 130 -27.24 18.27 -0.34
CA ILE A 130 -26.08 17.61 -0.89
C ILE A 130 -25.02 17.45 0.18
N GLY A 131 -24.40 16.25 0.23
CA GLY A 131 -23.32 15.95 1.17
C GLY A 131 -22.12 15.39 0.43
N PHE A 132 -20.94 15.88 0.79
CA PHE A 132 -19.64 15.34 0.37
C PHE A 132 -18.87 14.92 1.59
N GLN A 133 -18.24 13.75 1.54
CA GLN A 133 -17.32 13.29 2.56
C GLN A 133 -16.08 12.70 1.92
N GLY A 134 -14.95 12.85 2.60
CA GLY A 134 -13.71 12.32 2.09
C GLY A 134 -12.70 12.10 3.20
N VAL A 135 -11.70 11.28 2.87
CA VAL A 135 -10.56 11.00 3.72
C VAL A 135 -9.27 11.18 2.92
N THR A 136 -8.20 11.56 3.60
CA THR A 136 -6.89 11.72 2.97
C THR A 136 -5.75 11.36 3.92
N GLY A 137 -4.59 11.04 3.33
CA GLY A 137 -3.38 10.68 4.07
C GLY A 137 -3.31 9.22 4.51
N ASN A 138 -4.28 8.39 4.11
CA ASN A 138 -4.21 6.94 4.26
C ASN A 138 -3.63 6.26 3.02
N LYS A 139 -3.15 5.03 3.22
CA LYS A 139 -2.74 4.11 2.16
C LYS A 139 -3.62 2.87 2.19
N ILE A 140 -3.75 2.23 1.04
CA ILE A 140 -4.49 0.97 0.91
C ILE A 140 -3.59 -0.02 0.18
N TYR A 141 -3.40 -1.18 0.76
CA TYR A 141 -2.74 -2.28 0.08
C TYR A 141 -3.73 -2.99 -0.84
N ASN A 142 -3.41 -3.06 -2.13
CA ASN A 142 -4.28 -3.68 -3.12
C ASN A 142 -4.03 -5.19 -3.21
N ALA A 143 -4.53 -5.95 -2.23
CA ALA A 143 -4.42 -7.40 -2.20
C ALA A 143 -5.14 -8.07 -3.39
N THR A 144 -6.25 -7.49 -3.86
CA THR A 144 -6.99 -8.00 -5.02
C THR A 144 -6.13 -8.00 -6.28
N LYS A 145 -5.32 -6.94 -6.49
CA LYS A 145 -4.40 -6.91 -7.62
C LYS A 145 -3.37 -8.02 -7.52
N LEU A 146 -2.79 -8.24 -6.33
CA LEU A 146 -1.84 -9.33 -6.10
C LEU A 146 -2.45 -10.69 -6.48
N GLU A 147 -3.65 -10.99 -5.98
CA GLU A 147 -4.36 -12.24 -6.26
C GLU A 147 -4.64 -12.45 -7.76
N LEU A 148 -5.06 -11.40 -8.45
CA LEU A 148 -5.46 -11.46 -9.87
C LEU A 148 -4.27 -11.34 -10.84
N THR A 149 -3.06 -11.08 -10.36
CA THR A 149 -1.84 -11.08 -11.18
C THR A 149 -0.97 -12.31 -10.94
N ASP A 150 -1.29 -13.15 -9.97
CA ASP A 150 -0.55 -14.38 -9.68
C ASP A 150 -1.00 -15.51 -10.62
N VAL A 151 -0.21 -15.76 -11.66
CA VAL A 151 -0.49 -16.79 -12.69
C VAL A 151 -0.36 -18.23 -12.20
N THR A 152 0.19 -18.44 -11.01
CA THR A 152 0.40 -19.79 -10.45
C THR A 152 -0.89 -20.39 -9.88
N ARG A 153 -1.92 -19.58 -9.65
CA ARG A 153 -3.15 -20.00 -8.96
C ARG A 153 -4.18 -20.71 -9.82
N GLY A 154 -4.09 -20.65 -11.15
CA GLY A 154 -5.07 -21.27 -12.04
C GLY A 154 -6.48 -20.63 -11.98
N THR A 155 -6.57 -19.36 -11.52
CA THR A 155 -7.81 -18.57 -11.47
C THR A 155 -7.88 -17.60 -12.64
N ASN A 156 -8.97 -16.83 -12.77
CA ASN A 156 -9.05 -15.76 -13.76
C ASN A 156 -8.06 -14.65 -13.43
N TYR A 157 -7.37 -14.15 -14.44
CA TYR A 157 -6.35 -13.10 -14.32
C TYR A 157 -6.83 -11.76 -14.85
N LEU A 158 -6.18 -10.68 -14.41
CA LEU A 158 -6.34 -9.36 -15.03
C LEU A 158 -5.76 -9.38 -16.45
N ALA A 159 -6.39 -8.65 -17.36
CA ALA A 159 -5.87 -8.50 -18.73
C ALA A 159 -4.45 -7.93 -18.77
N SER A 160 -4.09 -7.08 -17.81
CA SER A 160 -2.73 -6.54 -17.66
C SER A 160 -1.66 -7.61 -17.37
N THR A 161 -2.06 -8.81 -16.94
CA THR A 161 -1.11 -9.93 -16.73
C THR A 161 -0.57 -10.45 -18.05
N LEU A 162 -1.30 -10.25 -19.16
CA LEU A 162 -0.85 -10.63 -20.50
C LEU A 162 0.39 -9.85 -20.96
N ASP A 163 0.58 -8.65 -20.41
CA ASP A 163 1.73 -7.80 -20.71
C ASP A 163 2.90 -8.01 -19.73
N SER A 164 2.75 -8.93 -18.77
CA SER A 164 3.81 -9.22 -17.80
C SER A 164 4.90 -10.08 -18.38
N VAL A 165 6.14 -9.83 -17.99
CA VAL A 165 7.33 -10.59 -18.47
C VAL A 165 7.24 -12.08 -18.10
N SER A 166 6.76 -12.37 -16.89
CA SER A 166 6.56 -13.76 -16.42
C SER A 166 5.59 -14.54 -17.30
N TYR A 167 4.57 -13.90 -17.88
CA TYR A 167 3.63 -14.54 -18.78
C TYR A 167 4.26 -14.87 -20.14
N THR A 168 5.16 -14.04 -20.64
CA THR A 168 5.88 -14.30 -21.89
C THR A 168 6.83 -15.49 -21.78
N HIS A 169 7.44 -15.71 -20.63
CA HIS A 169 8.26 -16.89 -20.36
C HIS A 169 7.47 -18.21 -20.28
N LEU A 170 6.25 -18.16 -19.75
CA LEU A 170 5.37 -19.34 -19.66
C LEU A 170 4.77 -19.76 -21.02
N ARG A 171 4.86 -18.92 -22.05
CA ARG A 171 4.40 -19.21 -23.41
C ARG A 171 5.49 -19.75 -24.36
N ALA A 172 6.72 -19.62 -23.98
CA ALA A 172 7.86 -20.15 -24.74
C ALA A 172 8.19 -21.59 -24.36
#